data_073b49f6be9db54e46a92d4bfb55ff80
#
_entry.id   073b49f6be9db54e46a92d4bfb55ff80
#
_cell.length_a   1.000
_cell.length_b   1.000
_cell.length_c   1.000
_cell.angle_alpha   90.00
_cell.angle_beta   90.00
_cell.angle_gamma   90.00
#
_symmetry.space_group_name_H-M   'P 1'
#
loop_
_entity.id
_entity.type
_entity.pdbx_description
1 polymer ?
#
loop_
_entity_poly.entity_id
_entity_poly.type
_entity_poly.pdbx_seq_one_letter_code
_entity_poly.pdbx_strand_id
1 'polypeptide(L)'
;MDALPDAAYVYMVRCAGGQLYTGWTNDPEARLKAHQSGKGAKYTRTHTALGFAYLEACADKSAALRREIALKKLTKAQKETLCAGWMAEKE
;
A
#
# COMPACT_ATOMS: atom_id res chain seq x y z
N MET A 1 -2.94 12.17 10.26
CA MET A 1 -1.49 12.43 10.17
C MET A 1 -1.21 13.21 8.91
N ASP A 2 -0.61 14.37 9.06
CA ASP A 2 -0.30 15.19 7.90
C ASP A 2 0.93 14.66 7.21
N ALA A 3 0.84 14.45 5.89
CA ALA A 3 1.99 14.06 5.11
C ALA A 3 2.98 15.22 5.04
N LEU A 4 4.27 14.96 5.25
CA LEU A 4 5.30 15.97 5.03
C LEU A 4 5.37 16.27 3.52
N PRO A 5 5.72 17.52 3.11
CA PRO A 5 5.73 17.89 1.68
C PRO A 5 6.50 16.94 0.78
N ASP A 6 7.60 16.38 1.26
CA ASP A 6 8.42 15.45 0.47
C ASP A 6 8.23 14.00 0.87
N ALA A 7 7.27 13.71 1.73
CA ALA A 7 7.02 12.34 2.18
C ALA A 7 6.46 11.49 1.05
N ALA A 8 6.91 10.27 0.98
CA ALA A 8 6.38 9.28 0.05
C ALA A 8 6.24 7.95 0.80
N TYR A 9 5.27 7.17 0.39
CA TYR A 9 4.95 5.91 1.07
C TYR A 9 4.76 4.83 0.04
N VAL A 10 5.19 3.63 0.37
CA VAL A 10 4.82 2.43 -0.36
C VAL A 10 3.79 1.68 0.49
N TYR A 11 2.83 1.05 -0.15
CA TYR A 11 1.75 0.40 0.58
C TYR A 11 1.27 -0.87 -0.12
N MET A 12 0.57 -1.69 0.63
CA MET A 12 -0.21 -2.79 0.07
C MET A 12 -1.63 -2.69 0.63
N VAL A 13 -2.62 -2.74 -0.27
CA VAL A 13 -4.04 -2.70 0.08
C VAL A 13 -4.59 -4.12 0.02
N ARG A 14 -5.28 -4.53 1.09
CA ARG A 14 -6.00 -5.81 1.13
C ARG A 14 -7.30 -5.66 0.40
N CYS A 15 -7.59 -6.58 -0.50
CA CYS A 15 -8.86 -6.64 -1.21
C CYS A 15 -9.75 -7.74 -0.67
N ALA A 16 -11.04 -7.68 -0.99
CA ALA A 16 -12.06 -8.58 -0.44
C ALA A 16 -11.77 -10.07 -0.68
N GLY A 17 -11.15 -10.40 -1.81
CA GLY A 17 -10.78 -11.78 -2.12
C GLY A 17 -9.43 -12.23 -1.54
N GLY A 18 -8.81 -11.40 -0.69
CA GLY A 18 -7.51 -11.71 -0.11
C GLY A 18 -6.32 -11.20 -0.91
N GLN A 19 -6.56 -10.60 -2.06
CA GLN A 19 -5.50 -10.07 -2.91
C GLN A 19 -4.80 -8.88 -2.24
N LEU A 20 -3.56 -8.64 -2.63
CA LEU A 20 -2.78 -7.48 -2.19
C LEU A 20 -2.39 -6.64 -3.41
N TYR A 21 -2.82 -5.38 -3.40
CA TYR A 21 -2.42 -4.41 -4.42
C TYR A 21 -1.29 -3.55 -3.86
N THR A 22 -0.17 -3.47 -4.59
CA THR A 22 1.00 -2.68 -4.18
C THR A 22 1.08 -1.39 -4.99
N GLY A 23 1.31 -0.27 -4.29
CA GLY A 23 1.46 1.02 -4.93
C GLY A 23 2.29 1.97 -4.08
N TRP A 24 2.40 3.22 -4.54
CA TRP A 24 3.02 4.27 -3.75
C TRP A 24 2.13 5.51 -3.75
N THR A 25 2.30 6.37 -2.76
CA THR A 25 1.54 7.61 -2.67
C THR A 25 2.27 8.63 -1.81
N ASN A 26 1.96 9.90 -2.00
CA ASN A 26 2.39 10.95 -1.08
C ASN A 26 1.31 11.30 -0.05
N ASP A 27 0.12 10.71 -0.18
CA ASP A 27 -1.00 10.94 0.74
C ASP A 27 -1.75 9.62 0.97
N PRO A 28 -1.34 8.82 1.98
CA PRO A 28 -1.93 7.51 2.22
C PRO A 28 -3.44 7.55 2.46
N GLU A 29 -3.91 8.51 3.23
CA GLU A 29 -5.33 8.59 3.57
C GLU A 29 -6.20 8.85 2.35
N ALA A 30 -5.83 9.83 1.53
CA ALA A 30 -6.55 10.15 0.31
C ALA A 30 -6.48 8.99 -0.69
N ARG A 31 -5.34 8.31 -0.76
CA ARG A 31 -5.16 7.19 -1.69
C ARG A 31 -6.02 6.00 -1.30
N LEU A 32 -6.11 5.70 -0.01
CA LEU A 32 -6.96 4.61 0.45
C LEU A 32 -8.42 4.90 0.12
N LYS A 33 -8.88 6.13 0.36
CA LYS A 33 -10.24 6.54 0.01
C LYS A 33 -10.51 6.37 -1.48
N ALA A 34 -9.53 6.75 -2.32
CA ALA A 34 -9.65 6.60 -3.77
C ALA A 34 -9.80 5.12 -4.15
N HIS A 35 -9.00 4.23 -3.57
CA HIS A 35 -9.13 2.80 -3.83
C HIS A 35 -10.49 2.26 -3.39
N GLN A 36 -10.94 2.66 -2.21
CA GLN A 36 -12.21 2.17 -1.66
C GLN A 36 -13.42 2.67 -2.45
N SER A 37 -13.33 3.85 -3.06
CA SER A 37 -14.41 4.43 -3.87
C SER A 37 -14.37 3.99 -5.34
N GLY A 38 -13.40 3.16 -5.72
CA GLY A 38 -13.24 2.70 -7.10
C GLY A 38 -12.57 3.71 -8.02
N LYS A 39 -12.02 4.80 -7.47
CA LYS A 39 -11.33 5.84 -8.25
C LYS A 39 -9.81 5.72 -8.22
N GLY A 40 -9.29 4.70 -7.56
CA GLY A 40 -7.87 4.45 -7.51
C GLY A 40 -7.38 3.70 -8.74
N ALA A 41 -6.65 2.62 -8.54
CA ALA A 41 -6.17 1.80 -9.64
C ALA A 41 -7.31 0.98 -10.24
N LYS A 42 -7.16 0.62 -11.51
CA LYS A 42 -8.11 -0.25 -12.19
C LYS A 42 -8.30 -1.56 -11.43
N TYR A 43 -7.23 -2.10 -10.88
CA TYR A 43 -7.27 -3.33 -10.09
C TYR A 43 -8.24 -3.23 -8.92
N THR A 44 -8.21 -2.14 -8.16
CA THR A 44 -9.06 -1.97 -6.98
C THR A 44 -10.51 -1.61 -7.31
N ARG A 45 -10.80 -1.31 -8.58
CA ARG A 45 -12.20 -1.16 -9.04
C ARG A 45 -12.88 -2.51 -9.18
N THR A 46 -12.13 -3.55 -9.56
CA THR A 46 -12.66 -4.89 -9.74
C THR A 46 -12.45 -5.78 -8.52
N HIS A 47 -11.48 -5.41 -7.66
CA HIS A 47 -11.15 -6.13 -6.44
C HIS A 47 -11.34 -5.18 -5.27
N THR A 48 -12.49 -5.21 -4.64
CA THR A 48 -12.88 -4.26 -3.59
C THR A 48 -11.78 -4.08 -2.54
N ALA A 49 -11.32 -2.83 -2.38
CA ALA A 49 -10.28 -2.49 -1.39
C ALA A 49 -10.89 -2.41 0.01
N LEU A 50 -10.30 -3.14 0.96
CA LEU A 50 -10.76 -3.16 2.35
C LEU A 50 -9.99 -2.15 3.20
N GLY A 51 -8.68 -2.10 3.06
CA GLY A 51 -7.82 -1.21 3.84
C GLY A 51 -6.36 -1.53 3.61
N PHE A 52 -5.49 -0.75 4.28
CA PHE A 52 -4.06 -1.04 4.20
C PHE A 52 -3.73 -2.31 4.98
N ALA A 53 -2.95 -3.18 4.34
CA ALA A 53 -2.33 -4.33 4.98
C ALA A 53 -0.86 -4.04 5.31
N TYR A 54 -0.28 -3.02 4.65
CA TYR A 54 1.11 -2.63 4.84
C TYR A 54 1.29 -1.17 4.42
N LEU A 55 2.08 -0.41 5.20
CA LEU A 55 2.40 0.97 4.88
C LEU A 55 3.81 1.27 5.37
N GLU A 56 4.64 1.81 4.51
CA GLU A 56 6.04 2.12 4.82
C GLU A 56 6.38 3.52 4.34
N ALA A 57 6.90 4.36 5.25
CA ALA A 57 7.38 5.67 4.89
C ALA A 57 8.75 5.56 4.22
N CYS A 58 8.95 6.32 3.15
CA CYS A 58 10.20 6.36 2.41
C CYS A 58 10.75 7.79 2.40
N ALA A 59 12.05 7.94 2.15
CA ALA A 59 12.70 9.24 2.21
C ALA A 59 12.15 10.22 1.17
N ASP A 60 11.82 9.71 -0.03
CA ASP A 60 11.32 10.53 -1.14
C ASP A 60 10.60 9.62 -2.14
N LYS A 61 10.08 10.25 -3.21
CA LYS A 61 9.38 9.54 -4.28
C LYS A 61 10.27 8.47 -4.94
N SER A 62 11.54 8.80 -5.18
CA SER A 62 12.45 7.87 -5.83
C SER A 62 12.64 6.60 -5.00
N ALA A 63 12.80 6.76 -3.68
CA ALA A 63 12.92 5.62 -2.77
C ALA A 63 11.62 4.80 -2.75
N ALA A 64 10.47 5.46 -2.75
CA ALA A 64 9.18 4.77 -2.76
C ALA A 64 8.98 3.96 -4.04
N LEU A 65 9.36 4.51 -5.19
CA LEU A 65 9.25 3.80 -6.47
C LEU A 65 10.16 2.58 -6.51
N ARG A 66 11.39 2.70 -6.01
CA ARG A 66 12.31 1.55 -5.93
C ARG A 66 11.75 0.47 -5.01
N ARG A 67 11.18 0.88 -3.88
CA ARG A 67 10.60 -0.05 -2.92
C ARG A 67 9.36 -0.74 -3.50
N GLU A 68 8.52 0.01 -4.22
CA GLU A 68 7.36 -0.56 -4.89
C GLU A 68 7.76 -1.68 -5.86
N ILE A 69 8.78 -1.43 -6.68
CA ILE A 69 9.29 -2.44 -7.62
C ILE A 69 9.76 -3.67 -6.86
N ALA A 70 10.51 -3.48 -5.77
CA ALA A 70 11.00 -4.59 -4.97
C ALA A 70 9.86 -5.41 -4.36
N LEU A 71 8.84 -4.74 -3.81
CA LEU A 71 7.69 -5.43 -3.22
C LEU A 71 6.90 -6.21 -4.26
N LYS A 72 6.74 -5.67 -5.47
CA LYS A 72 6.01 -6.36 -6.54
C LYS A 72 6.69 -7.65 -6.98
N LYS A 73 7.98 -7.80 -6.73
CA LYS A 73 8.73 -9.02 -7.06
C LYS A 73 8.60 -10.11 -6.00
N LEU A 74 8.05 -9.80 -4.84
CA LEU A 74 7.89 -10.78 -3.77
C LEU A 74 6.77 -11.76 -4.11
N THR A 75 6.89 -12.98 -3.58
CA THR A 75 5.81 -13.96 -3.65
C THR A 75 4.65 -13.51 -2.76
N LYS A 76 3.48 -14.09 -2.97
CA LYS A 76 2.32 -13.84 -2.10
C LYS A 76 2.67 -14.13 -0.63
N ALA A 77 3.33 -15.24 -0.37
CA ALA A 77 3.72 -15.62 1.00
C ALA A 77 4.65 -14.58 1.63
N GLN A 78 5.63 -14.08 0.87
CA GLN A 78 6.55 -13.05 1.37
C GLN A 78 5.82 -11.75 1.67
N LYS A 79 4.88 -11.34 0.80
CA LYS A 79 4.06 -10.14 1.05
C LYS A 79 3.23 -10.30 2.30
N GLU A 80 2.61 -11.46 2.50
CA GLU A 80 1.80 -11.72 3.68
C GLU A 80 2.64 -11.67 4.97
N THR A 81 3.88 -12.14 4.91
CA THR A 81 4.80 -12.03 6.05
C THR A 81 5.06 -10.58 6.43
N LEU A 82 5.30 -9.71 5.43
CA LEU A 82 5.48 -8.28 5.69
C LEU A 82 4.21 -7.66 6.28
N CYS A 83 3.06 -8.01 5.76
CA CYS A 83 1.77 -7.51 6.26
C CYS A 83 1.55 -7.93 7.72
N ALA A 84 1.83 -9.18 8.05
CA ALA A 84 1.68 -9.68 9.41
C ALA A 84 2.60 -8.92 10.38
N GLY A 85 3.84 -8.65 9.98
CA GLY A 85 4.78 -7.87 10.79
C GLY A 85 4.30 -6.44 11.02
N TRP A 86 3.79 -5.80 9.97
CA TRP A 86 3.27 -4.44 10.08
C TRP A 86 2.05 -4.37 11.00
N MET A 87 1.12 -5.30 10.85
CA MET A 87 -0.07 -5.35 11.69
C MET A 87 0.31 -5.60 13.16
N ALA A 88 1.29 -6.46 13.42
CA ALA A 88 1.76 -6.74 14.78
C ALA A 88 2.35 -5.50 15.45
N GLU A 89 3.07 -4.66 14.69
CA GLU A 89 3.65 -3.42 15.22
C GLU A 89 2.60 -2.40 15.64
N LYS A 90 1.39 -2.49 15.08
CA LYS A 90 0.30 -1.55 15.39
C LYS A 90 -0.48 -1.94 16.63
N GLU A 91 -0.32 -3.15 17.09
CA GLU A 91 -0.95 -3.62 18.33
C GLU A 91 -0.08 -3.25 19.55
#